data_9ed946e9642a80473f0ece7dada993a7
#
_entry.id   9ed946e9642a80473f0ece7dada993a7
#
_cell.length_a   1.000
_cell.length_b   1.000
_cell.length_c   1.000
_cell.angle_alpha   90.00
_cell.angle_beta   90.00
_cell.angle_gamma   90.00
#
_symmetry.space_group_name_H-M   'P 1'
#
loop_
_entity.id
_entity.type
_entity.pdbx_description
1 polymer ?
#
loop_
_entity_poly.entity_id
_entity_poly.type
_entity_poly.pdbx_seq_one_letter_code
_entity_poly.pdbx_strand_id
1 'polypeptide(L)'
;MAINDTRKYYFLQFSNEFVTDPNILLLKKTPGGKAVAYVYIELMLLAGPTNGVLVDLGIFPDFSQQLSAQLQCISSEEVSAALNYFQKIGYVTVSDNQYYFNQAAAMTVSRTGGAIRKQAARNRAKIERGTNVPKLSLQCPDG
;
A
#
# COMPACT_ATOMS: atom_id res chain seq x y z
N MET A 1 8.76 -16.31 24.42
CA MET A 1 8.92 -15.72 24.28
C MET A 1 8.38 -15.00 23.47
N ALA A 2 8.48 -14.44 22.94
CA ALA A 2 7.98 -13.52 22.27
C ALA A 2 6.75 -13.73 21.59
N ILE A 3 5.95 -14.48 22.03
CA ILE A 3 4.70 -14.63 21.45
C ILE A 3 3.82 -13.46 21.75
N ASN A 4 4.21 -12.65 22.70
CA ASN A 4 3.37 -11.52 23.10
C ASN A 4 3.78 -10.22 22.48
N ASP A 5 4.18 -10.23 21.24
CA ASP A 5 4.49 -9.01 20.53
C ASP A 5 3.18 -8.29 20.29
N THR A 6 2.98 -7.15 20.95
CA THR A 6 1.76 -6.39 20.86
C THR A 6 1.89 -5.22 19.91
N ARG A 7 3.03 -5.04 19.25
CA ARG A 7 3.15 -3.99 18.27
C ARG A 7 2.18 -4.25 17.12
N LYS A 8 1.52 -3.21 16.62
CA LYS A 8 0.61 -3.35 15.52
C LYS A 8 1.33 -3.13 14.22
N TYR A 9 1.03 -3.97 13.27
CA TYR A 9 1.51 -3.83 11.91
C TYR A 9 0.32 -3.61 11.00
N TYR A 10 0.48 -2.78 9.99
CA TYR A 10 -0.59 -2.44 9.07
C TYR A 10 -0.24 -2.96 7.69
N PHE A 11 -1.22 -3.52 7.03
CA PHE A 11 -1.02 -4.16 5.74
C PHE A 11 -2.06 -3.66 4.76
N LEU A 12 -1.70 -3.58 3.49
CA LEU A 12 -2.67 -3.34 2.45
C LEU A 12 -3.06 -4.68 1.85
N GLN A 13 -4.36 -4.95 1.79
CA GLN A 13 -4.84 -6.15 1.14
C GLN A 13 -5.26 -5.78 -0.25
N PHE A 14 -4.53 -6.25 -1.25
CA PHE A 14 -4.86 -5.98 -2.63
C PHE A 14 -5.66 -7.14 -3.20
N SER A 15 -6.77 -6.83 -3.87
CA SER A 15 -7.43 -7.86 -4.65
C SER A 15 -6.74 -7.91 -6.02
N ASN A 16 -6.94 -9.01 -6.76
CA ASN A 16 -6.37 -9.11 -8.07
C ASN A 16 -6.98 -8.08 -9.03
N GLU A 17 -8.08 -7.47 -8.64
CA GLU A 17 -8.70 -6.43 -9.45
C GLU A 17 -7.91 -5.13 -9.45
N PHE A 18 -7.04 -4.94 -8.47
CA PHE A 18 -6.26 -3.72 -8.42
C PHE A 18 -5.38 -3.58 -9.65
N VAL A 19 -4.72 -4.64 -10.07
CA VAL A 19 -3.79 -4.57 -11.19
C VAL A 19 -4.52 -4.45 -12.53
N THR A 20 -5.79 -4.78 -12.57
CA THR A 20 -6.59 -4.65 -13.79
C THR A 20 -7.54 -3.46 -13.75
N ASP A 21 -7.47 -2.64 -12.72
CA ASP A 21 -8.25 -1.42 -12.62
C ASP A 21 -7.95 -0.56 -13.85
N PRO A 22 -8.95 -0.12 -14.60
CA PRO A 22 -8.71 0.66 -15.82
C PRO A 22 -7.86 1.90 -15.61
N ASN A 23 -8.00 2.55 -14.47
CA ASN A 23 -7.20 3.74 -14.18
C ASN A 23 -5.75 3.38 -13.92
N ILE A 24 -5.49 2.24 -13.29
CA ILE A 24 -4.13 1.78 -13.07
C ILE A 24 -3.52 1.30 -14.39
N LEU A 25 -4.29 0.64 -15.23
CA LEU A 25 -3.80 0.20 -16.53
C LEU A 25 -3.42 1.38 -17.41
N LEU A 26 -4.24 2.41 -17.41
CA LEU A 26 -3.95 3.60 -18.17
C LEU A 26 -2.69 4.28 -17.66
N LEU A 27 -2.55 4.37 -16.35
CA LEU A 27 -1.38 4.97 -15.74
C LEU A 27 -0.12 4.21 -16.12
N LYS A 28 -0.16 2.90 -16.12
CA LYS A 28 1.00 2.09 -16.46
C LYS A 28 1.46 2.29 -17.91
N LYS A 29 0.57 2.72 -18.78
CA LYS A 29 0.92 3.00 -20.15
C LYS A 29 1.49 4.39 -20.34
N THR A 30 1.36 5.23 -19.35
CA THR A 30 1.85 6.59 -19.44
C THR A 30 3.33 6.62 -19.07
N PRO A 31 4.16 7.41 -19.74
CA PRO A 31 5.58 7.51 -19.36
C PRO A 31 5.70 7.92 -17.89
N GLY A 32 6.51 7.18 -17.15
CA GLY A 32 6.67 7.42 -15.73
C GLY A 32 5.52 6.96 -14.87
N GLY A 33 4.47 6.40 -15.47
CA GLY A 33 3.28 6.03 -14.73
C GLY A 33 3.47 4.90 -13.75
N LYS A 34 4.37 3.97 -14.04
CA LYS A 34 4.62 2.88 -13.10
C LYS A 34 5.21 3.40 -11.80
N ALA A 35 6.09 4.40 -11.90
CA ALA A 35 6.65 5.02 -10.71
C ALA A 35 5.56 5.74 -9.92
N VAL A 36 4.65 6.42 -10.61
CA VAL A 36 3.54 7.11 -9.96
C VAL A 36 2.64 6.11 -9.24
N ALA A 37 2.38 4.96 -9.86
CA ALA A 37 1.57 3.92 -9.22
C ALA A 37 2.25 3.38 -7.97
N TYR A 38 3.57 3.20 -8.02
CA TYR A 38 4.30 2.73 -6.85
C TYR A 38 4.27 3.76 -5.72
N VAL A 39 4.42 5.03 -6.04
CA VAL A 39 4.35 6.11 -5.04
C VAL A 39 2.97 6.09 -4.36
N TYR A 40 1.93 5.87 -5.13
CA TYR A 40 0.59 5.78 -4.58
C TYR A 40 0.48 4.65 -3.55
N ILE A 41 1.08 3.50 -3.84
CA ILE A 41 1.09 2.38 -2.90
C ILE A 41 1.81 2.78 -1.61
N GLU A 42 2.95 3.45 -1.71
CA GLU A 42 3.67 3.89 -0.51
C GLU A 42 2.87 4.92 0.29
N LEU A 43 2.17 5.81 -0.40
CA LEU A 43 1.34 6.78 0.30
C LEU A 43 0.18 6.10 1.02
N MET A 44 -0.40 5.08 0.41
CA MET A 44 -1.44 4.30 1.07
C MET A 44 -0.92 3.58 2.31
N LEU A 45 0.29 3.05 2.22
CA LEU A 45 0.91 2.39 3.38
C LEU A 45 1.18 3.41 4.49
N LEU A 46 1.63 4.60 4.13
CA LEU A 46 1.87 5.65 5.10
C LEU A 46 0.56 6.07 5.79
N ALA A 47 -0.54 6.08 5.07
CA ALA A 47 -1.83 6.48 5.60
C ALA A 47 -2.55 5.37 6.36
N GLY A 48 -2.07 4.14 6.28
CA GLY A 48 -2.74 3.00 6.92
C GLY A 48 -3.02 3.20 8.39
N PRO A 49 -2.02 3.55 9.20
CA PRO A 49 -2.24 3.70 10.65
C PRO A 49 -3.24 4.80 11.02
N THR A 50 -3.50 5.73 10.11
CA THR A 50 -4.45 6.82 10.35
C THR A 50 -5.71 6.65 9.52
N ASN A 51 -6.03 5.44 9.19
CA ASN A 51 -7.29 5.08 8.52
C ASN A 51 -7.45 5.77 7.17
N GLY A 52 -6.37 5.90 6.44
CA GLY A 52 -6.39 6.45 5.09
C GLY A 52 -6.26 7.96 5.02
N VAL A 53 -5.95 8.62 6.12
CA VAL A 53 -5.87 10.06 6.16
C VAL A 53 -4.43 10.53 6.36
N LEU A 54 -3.96 11.41 5.50
CA LEU A 54 -2.69 12.10 5.72
C LEU A 54 -2.99 13.59 5.90
N VAL A 55 -2.33 14.21 6.85
CA VAL A 55 -2.58 15.59 7.21
C VAL A 55 -1.41 16.47 6.80
N ASP A 56 -1.71 17.56 6.10
CA ASP A 56 -0.71 18.56 5.75
C ASP A 56 -0.48 19.41 7.00
N LEU A 57 0.71 19.32 7.56
CA LEU A 57 1.04 20.01 8.80
C LEU A 57 1.36 21.49 8.57
N GLY A 58 1.52 21.90 7.31
CA GLY A 58 1.82 23.29 7.02
C GLY A 58 3.23 23.70 7.31
N ILE A 59 4.12 22.75 7.60
CA ILE A 59 5.50 23.06 7.92
C ILE A 59 6.34 23.26 6.67
N PHE A 60 6.05 22.52 5.62
CA PHE A 60 6.77 22.61 4.36
C PHE A 60 6.02 23.52 3.38
N PRO A 61 6.69 24.06 2.38
CA PRO A 61 6.02 24.93 1.39
C PRO A 61 4.85 24.24 0.69
N ASP A 62 4.94 22.94 0.46
CA ASP A 62 3.77 22.20 -0.04
C ASP A 62 3.77 20.79 0.52
N PHE A 63 2.62 20.13 0.40
CA PHE A 63 2.42 18.82 0.99
C PHE A 63 3.29 17.75 0.33
N SER A 64 3.60 17.92 -0.93
CA SER A 64 4.47 16.96 -1.63
C SER A 64 5.85 16.91 -1.01
N GLN A 65 6.36 18.07 -0.57
CA GLN A 65 7.66 18.11 0.09
C GLN A 65 7.60 17.45 1.48
N GLN A 66 6.50 17.64 2.19
CA GLN A 66 6.33 17.00 3.48
C GLN A 66 6.34 15.47 3.31
N LEU A 67 5.60 14.96 2.36
CA LEU A 67 5.52 13.52 2.15
C LEU A 67 6.84 12.97 1.61
N SER A 68 7.50 13.71 0.72
CA SER A 68 8.80 13.29 0.21
C SER A 68 9.82 13.15 1.34
N ALA A 69 9.74 14.00 2.35
CA ALA A 69 10.63 13.92 3.51
C ALA A 69 10.36 12.66 4.34
N GLN A 70 9.12 12.18 4.34
CA GLN A 70 8.77 10.98 5.08
C GLN A 70 9.05 9.70 4.31
N LEU A 71 9.03 9.77 2.98
CA LEU A 71 9.26 8.61 2.14
C LEU A 71 10.69 8.68 1.60
N GLN A 72 11.42 7.60 1.72
CA GLN A 72 12.79 7.61 1.27
C GLN A 72 12.86 7.35 -0.22
N CYS A 73 13.79 7.99 -0.88
CA CYS A 73 14.05 7.78 -2.30
C CYS A 73 12.90 8.17 -3.24
N ILE A 74 12.00 9.01 -2.77
CA ILE A 74 10.91 9.51 -3.60
C ILE A 74 10.94 11.02 -3.58
N SER A 75 10.97 11.63 -4.75
CA SER A 75 11.06 13.07 -4.85
C SER A 75 9.72 13.75 -4.65
N SER A 76 9.74 15.04 -4.34
CA SER A 76 8.50 15.79 -4.21
C SER A 76 7.73 15.85 -5.52
N GLU A 77 8.45 15.84 -6.65
CA GLU A 77 7.81 15.82 -7.97
C GLU A 77 7.04 14.53 -8.19
N GLU A 78 7.62 13.41 -7.76
CA GLU A 78 6.93 12.13 -7.88
C GLU A 78 5.69 12.07 -7.00
N VAL A 79 5.79 12.61 -5.79
CA VAL A 79 4.65 12.66 -4.87
C VAL A 79 3.58 13.57 -5.46
N SER A 80 3.97 14.72 -5.99
CA SER A 80 3.03 15.66 -6.58
C SER A 80 2.28 15.03 -7.76
N ALA A 81 3.01 14.33 -8.61
CA ALA A 81 2.40 13.65 -9.76
C ALA A 81 1.37 12.61 -9.30
N ALA A 82 1.71 11.85 -8.27
CA ALA A 82 0.79 10.84 -7.74
C ALA A 82 -0.45 11.48 -7.14
N LEU A 83 -0.27 12.50 -6.32
CA LEU A 83 -1.41 13.17 -5.70
C LEU A 83 -2.32 13.78 -6.76
N ASN A 84 -1.75 14.42 -7.76
CA ASN A 84 -2.54 15.06 -8.80
C ASN A 84 -3.34 14.04 -9.60
N TYR A 85 -2.69 12.95 -10.00
CA TYR A 85 -3.36 11.94 -10.79
C TYR A 85 -4.50 11.29 -10.00
N PHE A 86 -4.23 10.87 -8.76
CA PHE A 86 -5.22 10.13 -8.00
C PHE A 86 -6.32 11.04 -7.45
N GLN A 87 -6.06 12.33 -7.29
CA GLN A 87 -7.14 13.26 -7.01
C GLN A 87 -8.05 13.40 -8.22
N LYS A 88 -7.45 13.47 -9.40
CA LYS A 88 -8.21 13.67 -10.62
C LYS A 88 -9.17 12.53 -10.88
N ILE A 89 -8.81 11.32 -10.59
CA ILE A 89 -9.66 10.16 -10.81
C ILE A 89 -10.52 9.82 -9.58
N GLY A 90 -10.42 10.62 -8.52
CA GLY A 90 -11.29 10.43 -7.36
C GLY A 90 -10.83 9.44 -6.32
N TYR A 91 -9.63 8.92 -6.42
CA TYR A 91 -9.10 7.97 -5.42
C TYR A 91 -8.55 8.68 -4.20
N VAL A 92 -8.21 9.95 -4.33
CA VAL A 92 -7.77 10.77 -3.21
C VAL A 92 -8.69 11.97 -3.13
N THR A 93 -9.19 12.26 -1.95
CA THR A 93 -10.07 13.39 -1.73
C THR A 93 -9.39 14.35 -0.76
N VAL A 94 -9.41 15.62 -1.06
CA VAL A 94 -8.78 16.63 -0.22
C VAL A 94 -9.85 17.49 0.42
N SER A 95 -9.74 17.67 1.73
CA SER A 95 -10.66 18.53 2.45
C SER A 95 -9.83 19.30 3.48
N ASP A 96 -9.79 20.59 3.37
CA ASP A 96 -8.94 21.45 4.20
C ASP A 96 -7.49 20.97 4.04
N ASN A 97 -6.84 20.58 5.10
CA ASN A 97 -5.48 20.10 5.03
C ASN A 97 -5.40 18.59 5.21
N GLN A 98 -6.50 17.87 4.93
CA GLN A 98 -6.53 16.43 5.07
C GLN A 98 -6.68 15.78 3.70
N TYR A 99 -5.88 14.74 3.48
CA TYR A 99 -5.89 13.98 2.23
C TYR A 99 -6.39 12.58 2.55
N TYR A 100 -7.56 12.23 2.00
CA TYR A 100 -8.16 10.92 2.25
C TYR A 100 -7.83 10.00 1.11
N PHE A 101 -7.19 8.90 1.44
CA PHE A 101 -6.88 7.86 0.46
C PHE A 101 -7.95 6.79 0.62
N ASN A 102 -8.98 6.91 -0.20
CA ASN A 102 -10.18 6.08 -0.04
C ASN A 102 -9.89 4.59 -0.09
N GLN A 103 -9.01 4.18 -0.97
CA GLN A 103 -8.65 2.76 -1.07
C GLN A 103 -7.83 2.30 0.14
N ALA A 104 -6.99 3.16 0.67
CA ALA A 104 -6.20 2.79 1.84
C ALA A 104 -7.10 2.50 3.03
N ALA A 105 -8.13 3.32 3.22
CA ALA A 105 -9.07 3.09 4.32
C ALA A 105 -9.76 1.74 4.18
N ALA A 106 -10.11 1.36 2.96
CA ALA A 106 -10.80 0.10 2.71
C ALA A 106 -9.87 -1.12 2.75
N MET A 107 -8.61 -0.94 2.34
CA MET A 107 -7.69 -2.07 2.15
C MET A 107 -6.78 -2.33 3.33
N THR A 108 -6.70 -1.42 4.29
CA THR A 108 -5.77 -1.56 5.40
C THR A 108 -6.28 -2.55 6.44
N VAL A 109 -5.38 -3.43 6.86
CA VAL A 109 -5.66 -4.42 7.90
C VAL A 109 -4.57 -4.30 8.93
N SER A 110 -4.90 -4.42 10.20
CA SER A 110 -3.89 -4.39 11.25
C SER A 110 -3.85 -5.71 12.01
N ARG A 111 -2.67 -6.10 12.43
CA ARG A 111 -2.48 -7.30 13.24
C ARG A 111 -1.33 -7.09 14.19
N THR A 112 -1.36 -7.75 15.32
CA THR A 112 -0.21 -7.72 16.23
C THR A 112 0.86 -8.65 15.70
N GLY A 113 2.09 -8.42 16.11
CA GLY A 113 3.19 -9.30 15.74
C GLY A 113 2.97 -10.73 16.18
N GLY A 114 2.35 -10.91 17.36
CA GLY A 114 2.04 -12.26 17.83
C GLY A 114 1.04 -12.97 16.94
N ALA A 115 0.00 -12.25 16.49
CA ALA A 115 -0.99 -12.84 15.59
C ALA A 115 -0.37 -13.21 14.26
N ILE A 116 0.54 -12.40 13.74
CA ILE A 116 1.22 -12.69 12.49
C ILE A 116 2.04 -13.96 12.61
N ARG A 117 2.78 -14.11 13.70
CA ARG A 117 3.58 -15.31 13.90
C ARG A 117 2.72 -16.57 14.04
N LYS A 118 1.58 -16.46 14.71
CA LYS A 118 0.67 -17.58 14.84
C LYS A 118 0.12 -17.99 13.49
N GLN A 119 -0.23 -17.01 12.67
CA GLN A 119 -0.76 -17.32 11.35
C GLN A 119 0.30 -17.98 10.48
N ALA A 120 1.53 -17.53 10.55
CA ALA A 120 2.62 -18.12 9.80
C ALA A 120 2.87 -19.56 10.24
N ALA A 121 2.78 -19.83 11.53
CA ALA A 121 2.95 -21.19 12.04
C ALA A 121 1.84 -22.11 11.53
N ARG A 122 0.61 -21.62 11.50
CA ARG A 122 -0.50 -22.42 10.99
C ARG A 122 -0.33 -22.73 9.51
N ASN A 123 0.10 -21.76 8.75
CA ASN A 123 0.30 -21.94 7.32
C ASN A 123 1.40 -22.96 7.05
N ARG A 124 2.49 -22.88 7.84
CA ARG A 124 3.58 -23.82 7.71
C ARG A 124 3.12 -25.25 8.02
N ALA A 125 2.33 -25.40 9.07
CA ALA A 125 1.80 -26.71 9.42
C ALA A 125 0.92 -27.30 8.32
N LYS A 126 0.12 -26.48 7.67
CA LYS A 126 -0.68 -26.93 6.58
C LYS A 126 0.18 -27.43 5.43
N ILE A 127 1.22 -26.73 5.11
CA ILE A 127 2.13 -27.10 4.04
C ILE A 127 2.82 -28.41 4.37
N GLU A 128 3.27 -28.56 5.60
CA GLU A 128 3.96 -29.77 6.00
C GLU A 128 3.07 -31.01 5.96
N ARG A 129 1.79 -30.83 6.13
CA ARG A 129 0.88 -31.93 6.03
C ARG A 129 0.54 -32.28 4.57
N GLY A 130 1.10 -31.54 3.66
CA GLY A 130 0.91 -31.83 2.26
C GLY A 130 -0.44 -31.51 1.71
N THR A 131 -1.22 -30.71 2.41
CA THR A 131 -2.53 -30.45 1.96
C THR A 131 -2.52 -29.34 0.98
N ASN A 132 -2.98 -29.54 -0.16
CA ASN A 132 -3.16 -28.47 -1.08
C ASN A 132 -2.06 -27.66 -1.52
N VAL A 133 -0.89 -28.08 -1.57
CA VAL A 133 0.18 -27.25 -2.08
C VAL A 133 0.05 -27.27 -3.57
N PRO A 134 -0.27 -26.18 -4.19
CA PRO A 134 -0.46 -26.18 -5.62
C PRO A 134 0.85 -26.38 -6.31
N LYS A 135 0.91 -27.25 -7.19
CA LYS A 135 2.11 -27.49 -7.87
C LYS A 135 2.36 -26.46 -8.88
N LEU A 136 1.40 -25.65 -9.15
CA LEU A 136 1.60 -24.66 -10.10
C LEU A 136 2.71 -23.81 -9.89
N SER A 137 2.94 -23.45 -8.69
CA SER A 137 4.00 -22.51 -8.38
C SER A 137 5.32 -23.01 -8.85
N LEU A 138 5.42 -24.28 -9.04
CA LEU A 138 6.66 -24.83 -9.41
C LEU A 138 6.84 -24.81 -10.86
N GLN A 139 5.80 -24.50 -11.58
CA GLN A 139 5.92 -24.56 -12.90
C GLN A 139 6.02 -23.34 -13.54
N CYS A 140 6.30 -22.39 -12.94
CA CYS A 140 6.45 -21.17 -13.50
C CYS A 140 7.39 -21.33 -14.55
N PRO A 141 7.06 -21.36 -15.56
CA PRO A 141 7.86 -21.75 -16.54
C PRO A 141 8.79 -20.90 -17.01
N ASP A 142 8.70 -20.33 -16.90
CA ASP A 142 9.46 -19.83 -17.25
C ASP A 142 9.69 -19.71 -18.16
N GLY A 143 9.37 -19.62 -18.29
CA GLY A 143 9.50 -19.45 -19.43
C GLY A 143 9.86 -20.16 -19.77
#